data_e781b9849d7daf1f54728d2ce7f317f0
#
_entry.id   e781b9849d7daf1f54728d2ce7f317f0
#
_cell.length_a   1.000
_cell.length_b   1.000
_cell.length_c   1.000
_cell.angle_alpha   90.00
_cell.angle_beta   90.00
_cell.angle_gamma   90.00
#
_symmetry.space_group_name_H-M   'P 1'
#
loop_
_entity.id
_entity.type
_entity.pdbx_description
1 polymer ?
#
loop_
_entity_poly.entity_id
_entity_poly.type
_entity_poly.pdbx_seq_one_letter_code
_entity_poly.pdbx_strand_id
1 'polypeptide(L)'
;GGGADFAPTRPNVGGEGAGGHGYDGGASTPDPGGGGGGYESAGGGGAGGVGADTQGGNPGPGGTGGLGKVSLLGGPTNDGVGAPGPTSGRWFAGGGGGSGYNSGSGGGGGGAPDGNSYAGGGIGASYSPNTGFTNGTSNTGGGGGGGSPGDPTNGSYGSSGGSGICIIRYQIGSVTGTAKASGGSISFYGGKTIHTFIGSGTFTAPGPFSETCEYVVLAGGGGGGSADNGGGGGAGGYLTASVAVSGPAPIAVTIGQGGNGGVYGGSGPTSGSGTQGSNSAVAFPTGTITATGGGYGATQGPGATGTGGDGGSGGGGGFDNSPNNGPGGEGTPGQGYDGGAAAGGSPAYGAGGGGGAGGVGMTGIPTNAGNGGLGVQLPSTFWDTYSNVGYTGPGTGLPSQYWVGGGGGGASDVEAQKGIGGAGPTGSPTNGPFAGGGNGGYYSPTASTHAGVSAESASGGGGGGSGSPAYAGGNGGSGLVLIAYPT
;
A
#
# COMPACT_ATOMS: atom_id res chain seq x y z
N GLY A 1 5.50 -19.33 4.81
CA GLY A 1 6.97 -19.39 4.95
C GLY A 1 7.63 -18.41 3.98
N GLY A 2 8.75 -17.81 4.39
CA GLY A 2 9.59 -16.96 3.52
C GLY A 2 10.54 -17.82 2.69
N GLY A 3 10.86 -17.38 1.45
CA GLY A 3 11.92 -18.01 0.66
C GLY A 3 13.30 -17.78 1.27
N ALA A 4 14.25 -18.68 1.01
CA ALA A 4 15.62 -18.56 1.50
C ALA A 4 16.41 -17.54 0.67
N ASP A 5 17.29 -16.79 1.36
CA ASP A 5 18.29 -15.93 0.75
C ASP A 5 19.58 -16.71 0.48
N PHE A 6 20.48 -16.11 -0.29
CA PHE A 6 21.77 -16.73 -0.63
C PHE A 6 22.76 -16.71 0.53
N ALA A 7 23.45 -17.84 0.76
CA ALA A 7 24.68 -17.89 1.54
C ALA A 7 25.73 -18.76 0.81
N PRO A 8 26.93 -18.25 0.60
CA PRO A 8 27.94 -18.91 -0.28
C PRO A 8 28.46 -20.26 0.22
N THR A 9 28.16 -20.64 1.45
CA THR A 9 28.77 -21.82 2.10
C THR A 9 27.80 -22.81 2.72
N ARG A 10 26.48 -22.55 2.71
CA ARG A 10 25.46 -23.45 3.29
C ARG A 10 24.16 -23.39 2.49
N PRO A 11 23.46 -24.53 2.28
CA PRO A 11 22.10 -24.49 1.79
C PRO A 11 21.25 -23.77 2.82
N ASN A 12 20.60 -22.69 2.42
CA ASN A 12 19.63 -22.00 3.27
C ASN A 12 18.25 -22.62 3.06
N VAL A 13 17.67 -23.12 4.14
CA VAL A 13 16.28 -23.58 4.12
C VAL A 13 15.32 -22.40 4.13
N GLY A 14 14.21 -22.52 3.44
CA GLY A 14 13.13 -21.55 3.50
C GLY A 14 12.49 -21.51 4.88
N GLY A 15 11.81 -20.41 5.20
CA GLY A 15 11.07 -20.28 6.44
C GLY A 15 9.94 -21.32 6.53
N GLU A 16 9.75 -21.90 7.71
CA GLU A 16 8.68 -22.88 7.95
C GLU A 16 7.28 -22.23 7.84
N GLY A 17 6.37 -22.97 7.22
CA GLY A 17 4.95 -22.64 7.19
C GLY A 17 4.28 -23.06 8.50
N ALA A 18 3.28 -22.32 8.94
CA ALA A 18 2.46 -22.74 10.08
C ALA A 18 1.59 -23.95 9.68
N GLY A 19 1.73 -25.06 10.39
CA GLY A 19 1.03 -26.30 10.08
C GLY A 19 -0.48 -26.12 9.93
N GLY A 20 -1.03 -26.56 8.80
CA GLY A 20 -2.45 -26.41 8.45
C GLY A 20 -2.87 -25.06 7.88
N HIS A 21 -1.99 -24.03 7.92
CA HIS A 21 -2.30 -22.66 7.47
C HIS A 21 -1.47 -22.22 6.25
N GLY A 22 -0.34 -22.84 6.00
CA GLY A 22 0.54 -22.51 4.88
C GLY A 22 1.70 -23.47 4.77
N TYR A 23 2.45 -23.34 3.70
CA TYR A 23 3.57 -24.20 3.34
C TYR A 23 4.92 -23.46 3.50
N ASP A 24 6.00 -24.23 3.53
CA ASP A 24 7.34 -23.72 3.67
C ASP A 24 7.77 -22.91 2.44
N GLY A 25 8.69 -21.98 2.64
CA GLY A 25 9.42 -21.36 1.55
C GLY A 25 10.42 -22.33 0.93
N GLY A 26 10.78 -22.10 -0.33
CA GLY A 26 11.81 -22.85 -1.03
C GLY A 26 13.19 -22.66 -0.42
N ALA A 27 14.08 -23.62 -0.62
CA ALA A 27 15.47 -23.58 -0.22
C ALA A 27 16.36 -22.97 -1.32
N SER A 28 17.44 -22.29 -0.94
CA SER A 28 18.50 -21.91 -1.88
C SER A 28 19.53 -23.03 -1.97
N THR A 29 19.87 -23.44 -3.20
CA THR A 29 20.92 -24.44 -3.44
C THR A 29 22.27 -23.74 -3.67
N PRO A 30 23.36 -24.16 -2.98
CA PRO A 30 24.70 -23.67 -3.30
C PRO A 30 25.09 -24.11 -4.73
N ASP A 31 25.80 -23.24 -5.43
CA ASP A 31 26.45 -23.63 -6.73
C ASP A 31 27.49 -24.71 -6.50
N PRO A 32 27.35 -25.94 -7.05
CA PRO A 32 28.34 -26.99 -6.91
C PRO A 32 29.65 -26.72 -7.66
N GLY A 33 29.70 -25.64 -8.47
CA GLY A 33 30.85 -25.33 -9.33
C GLY A 33 31.90 -24.38 -8.79
N GLY A 34 31.68 -23.73 -7.64
CA GLY A 34 32.63 -22.80 -7.02
C GLY A 34 33.04 -21.58 -7.86
N GLY A 35 32.31 -21.27 -8.91
CA GLY A 35 32.60 -20.24 -9.91
C GLY A 35 31.84 -18.92 -9.75
N GLY A 36 31.40 -18.54 -8.54
CA GLY A 36 30.81 -17.22 -8.30
C GLY A 36 29.36 -17.08 -8.83
N GLY A 37 28.63 -18.18 -8.99
CA GLY A 37 27.24 -18.21 -9.39
C GLY A 37 26.31 -18.50 -8.20
N GLY A 38 25.07 -18.16 -8.29
CA GLY A 38 24.04 -18.58 -7.35
C GLY A 38 23.63 -17.52 -6.33
N TYR A 39 23.33 -16.31 -6.77
CA TYR A 39 22.71 -15.29 -5.92
C TYR A 39 21.19 -15.21 -6.12
N GLU A 40 20.57 -16.27 -6.66
CA GLU A 40 19.15 -16.37 -6.79
C GLU A 40 18.49 -16.59 -5.41
N SER A 41 17.35 -16.02 -5.17
CA SER A 41 16.53 -16.32 -4.01
C SER A 41 15.39 -17.29 -4.36
N ALA A 42 15.07 -18.14 -3.40
CA ALA A 42 13.97 -19.10 -3.51
C ALA A 42 12.60 -18.42 -3.34
N GLY A 43 11.56 -19.07 -3.80
CA GLY A 43 10.20 -18.58 -3.66
C GLY A 43 9.66 -18.72 -2.23
N GLY A 44 8.80 -17.79 -1.78
CA GLY A 44 8.07 -17.89 -0.53
C GLY A 44 6.98 -18.96 -0.61
N GLY A 45 6.66 -19.61 0.52
CA GLY A 45 5.56 -20.58 0.58
C GLY A 45 4.19 -19.91 0.47
N GLY A 46 3.25 -20.60 -0.15
CA GLY A 46 1.84 -20.19 -0.26
C GLY A 46 0.92 -21.01 0.66
N ALA A 47 -0.37 -20.67 0.67
CA ALA A 47 -1.37 -21.42 1.43
C ALA A 47 -1.73 -22.80 0.80
N GLY A 48 -1.41 -23.01 -0.45
CA GLY A 48 -1.70 -24.25 -1.20
C GLY A 48 -0.49 -25.04 -1.64
N GLY A 49 0.74 -24.53 -1.46
CA GLY A 49 1.96 -25.23 -1.86
C GLY A 49 3.24 -24.56 -1.37
N VAL A 50 4.31 -25.34 -1.36
CA VAL A 50 5.66 -24.87 -1.01
C VAL A 50 6.20 -23.91 -2.06
N GLY A 51 7.07 -22.99 -1.65
CA GLY A 51 7.83 -22.17 -2.58
C GLY A 51 8.87 -23.02 -3.32
N ALA A 52 9.16 -22.66 -4.57
CA ALA A 52 10.17 -23.39 -5.34
C ALA A 52 11.58 -23.07 -4.86
N ASP A 53 12.40 -24.09 -4.82
CA ASP A 53 13.85 -23.95 -4.60
C ASP A 53 14.51 -23.22 -5.77
N THR A 54 15.70 -22.66 -5.53
CA THR A 54 16.55 -22.20 -6.62
C THR A 54 17.10 -23.40 -7.37
N GLN A 55 17.25 -23.25 -8.70
CA GLN A 55 17.77 -24.33 -9.53
C GLN A 55 19.29 -24.26 -9.69
N GLY A 56 19.92 -23.23 -9.15
CA GLY A 56 21.33 -22.94 -9.35
C GLY A 56 21.64 -22.62 -10.82
N GLY A 57 22.64 -21.84 -11.07
CA GLY A 57 23.07 -21.54 -12.42
C GLY A 57 23.57 -20.10 -12.58
N ASN A 58 24.29 -19.84 -13.68
CA ASN A 58 24.72 -18.51 -14.02
C ASN A 58 24.51 -18.29 -15.53
N PRO A 59 23.46 -17.61 -15.98
CA PRO A 59 22.38 -16.98 -15.22
C PRO A 59 21.38 -17.97 -14.60
N GLY A 60 20.81 -17.62 -13.42
CA GLY A 60 19.83 -18.42 -12.70
C GLY A 60 18.50 -17.69 -12.47
N PRO A 61 17.34 -18.33 -12.77
CA PRO A 61 16.04 -17.75 -12.44
C PRO A 61 15.75 -17.86 -10.95
N GLY A 62 14.99 -16.88 -10.41
CA GLY A 62 14.45 -16.95 -9.06
C GLY A 62 13.44 -18.08 -8.92
N GLY A 63 13.32 -18.66 -7.71
CA GLY A 63 12.30 -19.65 -7.38
C GLY A 63 10.89 -19.05 -7.46
N THR A 64 9.93 -19.80 -8.02
CA THR A 64 8.52 -19.36 -8.03
C THR A 64 7.93 -19.41 -6.63
N GLY A 65 7.05 -18.47 -6.31
CA GLY A 65 6.26 -18.51 -5.08
C GLY A 65 5.35 -19.74 -5.02
N GLY A 66 5.11 -20.23 -3.82
CA GLY A 66 4.22 -21.36 -3.59
C GLY A 66 2.79 -21.05 -4.00
N LEU A 67 2.07 -22.08 -4.47
CA LEU A 67 0.70 -21.96 -4.91
C LEU A 67 -0.20 -21.42 -3.78
N GLY A 68 -1.12 -20.54 -4.11
CA GLY A 68 -2.17 -20.12 -3.22
C GLY A 68 -3.29 -21.17 -3.09
N LYS A 69 -4.39 -20.77 -2.49
CA LYS A 69 -5.57 -21.63 -2.30
C LYS A 69 -6.81 -20.99 -2.92
N VAL A 70 -7.58 -21.81 -3.66
CA VAL A 70 -8.85 -21.36 -4.22
C VAL A 70 -9.93 -21.34 -3.14
N SER A 71 -10.79 -20.33 -3.16
CA SER A 71 -11.97 -20.26 -2.29
C SER A 71 -13.23 -19.93 -3.09
N LEU A 72 -14.26 -20.74 -2.90
CA LEU A 72 -15.59 -20.49 -3.46
C LEU A 72 -16.31 -19.34 -2.74
N LEU A 73 -15.81 -18.92 -1.58
CA LEU A 73 -16.32 -17.76 -0.85
C LEU A 73 -15.92 -16.43 -1.49
N GLY A 74 -14.91 -16.43 -2.36
CA GLY A 74 -14.43 -15.24 -3.05
C GLY A 74 -15.41 -14.63 -4.06
N GLY A 75 -16.54 -15.27 -4.31
CA GLY A 75 -17.53 -14.84 -5.31
C GLY A 75 -17.23 -15.33 -6.73
N PRO A 76 -17.97 -14.85 -7.74
CA PRO A 76 -17.75 -15.20 -9.15
C PRO A 76 -16.35 -14.78 -9.62
N THR A 77 -15.83 -15.44 -10.66
CA THR A 77 -14.49 -15.19 -11.19
C THR A 77 -14.26 -13.77 -11.68
N ASN A 78 -15.32 -13.07 -12.08
CA ASN A 78 -15.20 -11.70 -12.62
C ASN A 78 -15.54 -10.60 -11.62
N ASP A 79 -16.29 -10.90 -10.55
CA ASP A 79 -16.85 -9.89 -9.64
C ASP A 79 -16.48 -10.13 -8.16
N GLY A 80 -15.72 -11.18 -7.87
CA GLY A 80 -15.35 -11.54 -6.50
C GLY A 80 -14.02 -10.97 -6.05
N VAL A 81 -13.77 -11.07 -4.74
CA VAL A 81 -12.46 -10.75 -4.14
C VAL A 81 -11.47 -11.89 -4.37
N GLY A 82 -10.18 -11.59 -4.30
CA GLY A 82 -9.09 -12.53 -4.59
C GLY A 82 -8.42 -12.25 -5.93
N ALA A 83 -7.42 -13.03 -6.26
CA ALA A 83 -6.62 -12.88 -7.46
C ALA A 83 -6.87 -14.04 -8.46
N PRO A 84 -6.46 -13.90 -9.73
CA PRO A 84 -6.38 -15.01 -10.66
C PRO A 84 -5.46 -16.13 -10.13
N GLY A 85 -5.68 -17.33 -10.61
CA GLY A 85 -4.83 -18.48 -10.32
C GLY A 85 -4.79 -19.43 -11.52
N PRO A 86 -4.13 -20.60 -11.39
CA PRO A 86 -3.90 -21.52 -12.51
C PRO A 86 -5.18 -22.16 -13.05
N THR A 87 -6.27 -22.11 -12.31
CA THR A 87 -7.58 -22.58 -12.74
C THR A 87 -8.63 -21.51 -12.46
N SER A 88 -9.84 -21.70 -12.99
CA SER A 88 -10.97 -20.83 -12.69
C SER A 88 -11.25 -20.77 -11.18
N GLY A 89 -11.62 -19.60 -10.68
CA GLY A 89 -11.88 -19.36 -9.27
C GLY A 89 -11.12 -18.17 -8.72
N ARG A 90 -11.39 -17.82 -7.47
CA ARG A 90 -10.68 -16.77 -6.73
C ARG A 90 -9.64 -17.41 -5.83
N TRP A 91 -8.41 -17.03 -6.02
CA TRP A 91 -7.26 -17.57 -5.33
C TRP A 91 -6.70 -16.57 -4.34
N PHE A 92 -6.13 -17.09 -3.25
CA PHE A 92 -5.64 -16.32 -2.11
C PHE A 92 -4.31 -16.88 -1.64
N ALA A 93 -3.53 -16.01 -0.98
CA ALA A 93 -2.32 -16.36 -0.25
C ALA A 93 -1.28 -17.15 -1.07
N GLY A 94 -1.01 -16.68 -2.28
CA GLY A 94 0.14 -17.15 -3.07
C GLY A 94 1.43 -16.61 -2.50
N GLY A 95 2.51 -17.40 -2.50
CA GLY A 95 3.84 -16.98 -2.10
C GLY A 95 4.44 -15.97 -3.10
N GLY A 96 5.34 -15.11 -2.66
CA GLY A 96 6.11 -14.23 -3.54
C GLY A 96 7.20 -15.00 -4.28
N GLY A 97 7.51 -14.59 -5.51
CA GLY A 97 8.63 -15.12 -6.30
C GLY A 97 9.97 -14.62 -5.78
N GLY A 98 11.01 -15.43 -5.87
CA GLY A 98 12.39 -15.05 -5.57
C GLY A 98 13.04 -14.26 -6.71
N SER A 99 14.15 -13.58 -6.42
CA SER A 99 14.92 -12.83 -7.43
C SER A 99 15.78 -13.74 -8.29
N GLY A 100 15.95 -13.36 -9.56
CA GLY A 100 16.93 -13.98 -10.45
C GLY A 100 18.33 -13.42 -10.29
N TYR A 101 19.33 -14.09 -10.90
CA TYR A 101 20.73 -13.67 -10.93
C TYR A 101 21.30 -13.63 -12.36
N ASN A 102 22.16 -12.67 -12.65
CA ASN A 102 22.98 -12.50 -13.86
C ASN A 102 22.21 -12.71 -15.17
N SER A 103 21.24 -11.89 -15.45
CA SER A 103 20.26 -11.97 -16.56
C SER A 103 19.15 -13.02 -16.35
N GLY A 104 19.09 -13.65 -15.18
CA GLY A 104 17.98 -14.52 -14.80
C GLY A 104 16.71 -13.71 -14.51
N SER A 105 15.58 -14.24 -14.94
CA SER A 105 14.26 -13.66 -14.62
C SER A 105 13.90 -13.88 -13.15
N GLY A 106 13.13 -12.96 -12.56
CA GLY A 106 12.51 -13.19 -11.26
C GLY A 106 11.49 -14.32 -11.34
N GLY A 107 11.30 -15.04 -10.23
CA GLY A 107 10.28 -16.07 -10.09
C GLY A 107 8.87 -15.47 -10.10
N GLY A 108 7.92 -16.15 -10.75
CA GLY A 108 6.51 -15.75 -10.71
C GLY A 108 5.90 -15.93 -9.32
N GLY A 109 4.93 -15.10 -8.96
CA GLY A 109 4.22 -15.20 -7.69
C GLY A 109 3.12 -16.28 -7.71
N GLY A 110 2.86 -16.89 -6.57
CA GLY A 110 1.72 -17.80 -6.39
C GLY A 110 1.72 -19.08 -7.21
N GLY A 111 2.92 -19.56 -7.63
CA GLY A 111 3.08 -20.76 -8.45
C GLY A 111 2.95 -20.50 -9.95
N ALA A 112 3.07 -19.26 -10.41
CA ALA A 112 3.04 -18.95 -11.84
C ALA A 112 4.36 -19.34 -12.54
N PRO A 113 4.36 -20.36 -13.42
CA PRO A 113 5.58 -20.84 -14.05
C PRO A 113 6.09 -19.94 -15.18
N ASP A 114 5.27 -18.99 -15.63
CA ASP A 114 5.53 -18.07 -16.74
C ASP A 114 6.02 -16.68 -16.30
N GLY A 115 6.44 -16.55 -15.06
CA GLY A 115 6.90 -15.26 -14.48
C GLY A 115 5.76 -14.29 -14.18
N ASN A 116 4.49 -14.71 -14.30
CA ASN A 116 3.32 -13.92 -13.95
C ASN A 116 3.04 -13.99 -12.44
N SER A 117 1.90 -13.44 -12.02
CA SER A 117 1.45 -13.38 -10.63
C SER A 117 0.13 -14.14 -10.49
N TYR A 118 0.11 -15.15 -9.59
CA TYR A 118 -1.09 -15.86 -9.23
C TYR A 118 -1.40 -15.70 -7.75
N ALA A 119 -2.68 -15.92 -7.40
CA ALA A 119 -3.18 -15.94 -6.02
C ALA A 119 -2.72 -14.71 -5.18
N GLY A 120 -2.44 -13.61 -5.84
CA GLY A 120 -1.96 -12.39 -5.20
C GLY A 120 -0.47 -12.39 -4.81
N GLY A 121 0.30 -13.40 -5.15
CA GLY A 121 1.75 -13.39 -4.92
C GLY A 121 2.47 -12.42 -5.88
N GLY A 122 3.40 -11.64 -5.36
CA GLY A 122 4.22 -10.70 -6.15
C GLY A 122 5.31 -11.44 -6.96
N ILE A 123 5.73 -10.83 -8.05
CA ILE A 123 6.83 -11.32 -8.91
C ILE A 123 8.17 -10.90 -8.30
N GLY A 124 9.17 -11.75 -8.35
CA GLY A 124 10.54 -11.41 -7.93
C GLY A 124 11.29 -10.56 -8.94
N ALA A 125 12.33 -9.86 -8.50
CA ALA A 125 13.16 -9.01 -9.35
C ALA A 125 13.95 -9.82 -10.39
N SER A 126 14.08 -9.26 -11.58
CA SER A 126 15.14 -9.66 -12.51
C SER A 126 16.46 -9.02 -12.10
N TYR A 127 17.58 -9.70 -12.35
CA TYR A 127 18.91 -9.12 -12.14
C TYR A 127 19.22 -8.10 -13.24
N SER A 128 19.71 -6.98 -12.88
CA SER A 128 20.21 -5.87 -13.72
C SER A 128 19.40 -5.56 -15.00
N PRO A 129 18.60 -4.48 -15.02
CA PRO A 129 18.35 -3.64 -13.84
C PRO A 129 17.43 -4.36 -12.85
N ASN A 130 17.58 -4.09 -11.54
CA ASN A 130 16.69 -4.61 -10.49
C ASN A 130 15.27 -4.09 -10.69
N THR A 131 14.56 -4.69 -11.61
CA THR A 131 13.22 -4.27 -12.04
C THR A 131 12.26 -5.46 -12.13
N GLY A 132 11.00 -5.16 -12.25
CA GLY A 132 9.97 -6.17 -12.49
C GLY A 132 9.41 -6.82 -11.23
N PHE A 133 9.96 -6.56 -10.04
CA PHE A 133 9.37 -7.06 -8.80
C PHE A 133 8.08 -6.32 -8.46
N THR A 134 7.11 -7.04 -7.89
CA THR A 134 5.81 -6.48 -7.55
C THR A 134 5.41 -6.80 -6.13
N ASN A 135 4.61 -5.93 -5.54
CA ASN A 135 3.97 -6.19 -4.26
C ASN A 135 3.00 -7.37 -4.35
N GLY A 136 2.78 -8.04 -3.26
CA GLY A 136 1.63 -8.90 -3.10
C GLY A 136 0.33 -8.11 -3.29
N THR A 137 -0.66 -8.70 -3.95
CA THR A 137 -1.97 -8.06 -4.18
C THR A 137 -2.70 -7.85 -2.86
N SER A 138 -3.18 -6.65 -2.61
CA SER A 138 -3.96 -6.34 -1.42
C SER A 138 -5.21 -7.21 -1.30
N ASN A 139 -5.60 -7.51 -0.09
CA ASN A 139 -6.77 -8.33 0.25
C ASN A 139 -6.72 -9.77 -0.29
N THR A 140 -5.49 -10.28 -0.50
CA THR A 140 -5.28 -11.67 -0.89
C THR A 140 -4.42 -12.44 0.10
N GLY A 141 -3.67 -11.74 0.97
CA GLY A 141 -2.65 -12.35 1.83
C GLY A 141 -1.43 -12.86 1.03
N GLY A 142 -1.24 -12.39 -0.19
CA GLY A 142 -0.11 -12.78 -1.04
C GLY A 142 1.23 -12.27 -0.54
N GLY A 143 2.31 -13.02 -0.70
CA GLY A 143 3.68 -12.60 -0.40
C GLY A 143 4.19 -11.57 -1.41
N GLY A 144 5.08 -10.67 -1.01
CA GLY A 144 5.79 -9.77 -1.92
C GLY A 144 6.93 -10.47 -2.67
N GLY A 145 7.30 -9.96 -3.83
CA GLY A 145 8.43 -10.49 -4.61
C GLY A 145 9.78 -10.14 -3.99
N GLY A 146 10.77 -11.01 -4.14
CA GLY A 146 12.14 -10.81 -3.70
C GLY A 146 12.88 -9.76 -4.53
N GLY A 147 13.69 -8.93 -3.87
CA GLY A 147 14.63 -8.01 -4.53
C GLY A 147 15.93 -8.70 -4.92
N SER A 148 16.65 -8.17 -5.90
CA SER A 148 17.92 -8.70 -6.36
C SER A 148 19.13 -7.93 -5.78
N PRO A 149 20.20 -8.60 -5.34
CA PRO A 149 21.39 -7.94 -4.80
C PRO A 149 22.29 -7.28 -5.88
N GLY A 150 21.94 -7.37 -7.15
CA GLY A 150 22.82 -7.00 -8.25
C GLY A 150 22.88 -5.53 -8.64
N ASP A 151 22.18 -4.65 -7.99
CA ASP A 151 22.23 -3.23 -8.27
C ASP A 151 22.81 -2.47 -7.06
N PRO A 152 24.11 -2.10 -7.10
CA PRO A 152 24.73 -1.33 -6.03
C PRO A 152 24.15 0.09 -5.90
N THR A 153 23.34 0.55 -6.85
CA THR A 153 22.76 1.90 -6.85
C THR A 153 21.35 1.96 -6.27
N ASN A 154 20.61 0.85 -6.27
CA ASN A 154 19.20 0.83 -5.85
C ASN A 154 18.88 -0.11 -4.69
N GLY A 155 19.86 -0.67 -4.01
CA GLY A 155 19.66 -1.53 -2.83
C GLY A 155 18.91 -2.85 -3.12
N SER A 156 19.12 -3.84 -2.25
CA SER A 156 18.59 -5.21 -2.41
C SER A 156 17.25 -5.39 -1.70
N TYR A 157 16.25 -4.58 -2.03
CA TYR A 157 14.97 -4.64 -1.31
C TYR A 157 13.94 -5.47 -2.06
N GLY A 158 13.21 -6.30 -1.32
CA GLY A 158 12.02 -6.96 -1.80
C GLY A 158 10.79 -6.06 -1.68
N SER A 159 9.69 -6.48 -2.28
CA SER A 159 8.42 -5.78 -2.25
C SER A 159 7.54 -6.20 -1.08
N SER A 160 6.56 -5.39 -0.75
CA SER A 160 5.64 -5.64 0.37
C SER A 160 4.68 -6.80 0.08
N GLY A 161 4.32 -7.55 1.12
CA GLY A 161 3.22 -8.50 1.03
C GLY A 161 1.86 -7.79 0.91
N GLY A 162 0.88 -8.47 0.32
CA GLY A 162 -0.51 -8.01 0.27
C GLY A 162 -1.21 -8.16 1.61
N SER A 163 -2.14 -7.26 1.91
CA SER A 163 -2.99 -7.37 3.10
C SER A 163 -3.84 -8.64 3.06
N GLY A 164 -4.20 -9.16 4.25
CA GLY A 164 -5.13 -10.26 4.39
C GLY A 164 -6.58 -9.86 4.13
N ILE A 165 -7.47 -10.85 4.15
CA ILE A 165 -8.92 -10.66 4.01
C ILE A 165 -9.65 -11.64 4.92
N CYS A 166 -10.79 -11.22 5.45
CA CYS A 166 -11.78 -12.09 6.10
C CYS A 166 -13.06 -12.08 5.26
N ILE A 167 -13.51 -13.25 4.83
CA ILE A 167 -14.73 -13.42 4.04
C ILE A 167 -15.76 -14.17 4.88
N ILE A 168 -16.87 -13.52 5.19
CA ILE A 168 -18.00 -14.12 5.89
C ILE A 168 -19.17 -14.18 4.91
N ARG A 169 -19.69 -15.39 4.67
CA ARG A 169 -20.87 -15.62 3.84
C ARG A 169 -21.98 -16.22 4.67
N TYR A 170 -23.13 -15.58 4.63
CA TYR A 170 -24.34 -16.09 5.29
C TYR A 170 -25.56 -15.94 4.36
N GLN A 171 -26.55 -16.78 4.57
CA GLN A 171 -27.81 -16.67 3.86
C GLN A 171 -28.66 -15.58 4.53
N ILE A 172 -29.02 -14.55 3.77
CA ILE A 172 -29.87 -13.48 4.26
C ILE A 172 -31.31 -13.98 4.25
N GLY A 173 -31.82 -14.33 5.43
CA GLY A 173 -33.13 -15.00 5.57
C GLY A 173 -34.36 -14.12 5.37
N SER A 174 -34.31 -12.83 5.54
CA SER A 174 -35.38 -11.86 5.24
C SER A 174 -34.91 -10.42 5.48
N VAL A 175 -33.98 -9.94 4.66
CA VAL A 175 -33.81 -8.49 4.55
C VAL A 175 -34.86 -7.94 3.58
N THR A 176 -35.48 -6.83 3.95
CA THR A 176 -36.46 -6.14 3.12
C THR A 176 -35.84 -5.47 1.88
N GLY A 177 -34.58 -5.75 1.56
CA GLY A 177 -33.87 -5.25 0.38
C GLY A 177 -33.21 -6.39 -0.40
N THR A 178 -33.47 -6.44 -1.70
CA THR A 178 -32.70 -7.26 -2.65
C THR A 178 -31.79 -6.33 -3.42
N ALA A 179 -30.48 -6.62 -3.41
CA ALA A 179 -29.54 -5.84 -4.20
C ALA A 179 -29.91 -5.88 -5.69
N LYS A 180 -30.08 -4.71 -6.31
CA LYS A 180 -30.41 -4.58 -7.74
C LYS A 180 -29.21 -4.73 -8.64
N ALA A 181 -27.99 -4.73 -8.08
CA ALA A 181 -26.70 -4.93 -8.76
C ALA A 181 -25.82 -5.88 -7.97
N SER A 182 -24.70 -6.32 -8.57
CA SER A 182 -23.72 -7.20 -7.94
C SER A 182 -22.31 -6.60 -8.00
N GLY A 183 -21.37 -7.16 -7.21
CA GLY A 183 -19.98 -6.75 -7.11
C GLY A 183 -19.63 -6.05 -5.80
N GLY A 184 -18.39 -6.24 -5.34
CA GLY A 184 -17.95 -5.78 -4.02
C GLY A 184 -18.66 -6.48 -2.87
N SER A 185 -18.45 -6.01 -1.64
CA SER A 185 -19.22 -6.40 -0.46
C SER A 185 -20.50 -5.58 -0.41
N ILE A 186 -21.64 -6.21 -0.18
CA ILE A 186 -22.95 -5.55 -0.22
C ILE A 186 -23.49 -5.42 1.20
N SER A 187 -23.92 -4.21 1.56
CA SER A 187 -24.61 -3.91 2.80
C SER A 187 -25.86 -3.03 2.55
N PHE A 188 -26.72 -2.91 3.56
CA PHE A 188 -27.95 -2.15 3.49
C PHE A 188 -28.00 -1.18 4.69
N TYR A 189 -28.04 0.11 4.41
CA TYR A 189 -28.06 1.14 5.45
C TYR A 189 -28.83 2.38 4.97
N GLY A 190 -29.64 2.96 5.84
CA GLY A 190 -30.36 4.21 5.55
C GLY A 190 -31.25 4.20 4.30
N GLY A 191 -31.82 3.03 3.93
CA GLY A 191 -32.62 2.87 2.70
C GLY A 191 -31.77 2.81 1.43
N LYS A 192 -30.49 2.55 1.56
CA LYS A 192 -29.55 2.37 0.45
C LYS A 192 -28.96 0.97 0.44
N THR A 193 -28.69 0.47 -0.76
CA THR A 193 -27.78 -0.65 -1.01
C THR A 193 -26.40 -0.09 -1.28
N ILE A 194 -25.40 -0.54 -0.52
CA ILE A 194 -24.01 -0.05 -0.59
C ILE A 194 -23.11 -1.18 -1.08
N HIS A 195 -22.33 -0.91 -2.10
CA HIS A 195 -21.27 -1.78 -2.60
C HIS A 195 -19.92 -1.22 -2.19
N THR A 196 -19.13 -2.00 -1.45
CA THR A 196 -17.80 -1.65 -0.95
C THR A 196 -16.74 -2.45 -1.68
N PHE A 197 -15.82 -1.77 -2.34
CA PHE A 197 -14.68 -2.35 -3.03
C PHE A 197 -13.39 -1.94 -2.32
N ILE A 198 -12.71 -2.91 -1.71
CA ILE A 198 -11.37 -2.75 -1.13
C ILE A 198 -10.29 -3.47 -1.97
N GLY A 199 -10.69 -4.03 -3.10
CA GLY A 199 -9.89 -4.64 -4.15
C GLY A 199 -10.57 -4.41 -5.50
N SER A 200 -9.81 -4.44 -6.59
CA SER A 200 -10.35 -4.26 -7.94
C SER A 200 -11.38 -5.33 -8.29
N GLY A 201 -12.41 -4.94 -9.04
CA GLY A 201 -13.51 -5.83 -9.40
C GLY A 201 -14.45 -5.19 -10.42
N THR A 202 -15.69 -5.66 -10.46
CA THR A 202 -16.73 -5.13 -11.37
C THR A 202 -18.01 -4.86 -10.58
N PHE A 203 -18.57 -3.69 -10.74
CA PHE A 203 -19.96 -3.41 -10.35
C PHE A 203 -20.85 -3.72 -11.56
N THR A 204 -21.70 -4.73 -11.43
CA THR A 204 -22.55 -5.20 -12.53
C THR A 204 -24.00 -4.77 -12.32
N ALA A 205 -24.44 -3.82 -13.13
CA ALA A 205 -25.84 -3.37 -13.19
C ALA A 205 -26.58 -4.22 -14.24
N PRO A 206 -27.60 -5.03 -13.88
CA PRO A 206 -28.36 -5.84 -14.83
C PRO A 206 -29.29 -4.98 -15.70
N GLY A 207 -29.91 -5.57 -16.73
CA GLY A 207 -30.76 -4.87 -17.72
C GLY A 207 -31.84 -3.95 -17.13
N PRO A 208 -32.56 -4.34 -16.06
CA PRO A 208 -33.58 -3.47 -15.46
C PRO A 208 -33.04 -2.40 -14.50
N PHE A 209 -31.71 -2.36 -14.25
CA PHE A 209 -31.12 -1.37 -13.36
C PHE A 209 -31.21 0.04 -13.97
N SER A 210 -31.77 1.00 -13.22
CA SER A 210 -31.84 2.42 -13.62
C SER A 210 -31.90 3.27 -12.36
N GLU A 211 -30.74 3.63 -11.81
CA GLU A 211 -30.61 4.30 -10.53
C GLU A 211 -29.62 5.46 -10.58
N THR A 212 -29.81 6.45 -9.72
CA THR A 212 -28.78 7.43 -9.41
C THR A 212 -27.90 6.85 -8.30
N CYS A 213 -26.64 6.56 -8.64
CA CYS A 213 -25.65 6.03 -7.72
C CYS A 213 -24.85 7.18 -7.12
N GLU A 214 -24.77 7.22 -5.78
CA GLU A 214 -23.76 8.00 -5.06
C GLU A 214 -22.47 7.21 -5.01
N TYR A 215 -21.32 7.88 -5.16
CA TYR A 215 -20.02 7.19 -5.12
C TYR A 215 -18.96 7.93 -4.32
N VAL A 216 -18.01 7.17 -3.81
CA VAL A 216 -16.70 7.64 -3.32
C VAL A 216 -15.63 6.86 -4.07
N VAL A 217 -14.65 7.56 -4.61
CA VAL A 217 -13.43 6.98 -5.18
C VAL A 217 -12.24 7.56 -4.43
N LEU A 218 -11.50 6.70 -3.76
CA LEU A 218 -10.32 7.05 -2.97
C LEU A 218 -9.11 6.26 -3.51
N ALA A 219 -8.06 6.96 -3.90
CA ALA A 219 -6.84 6.34 -4.40
C ALA A 219 -5.94 5.83 -3.27
N GLY A 220 -4.90 5.08 -3.61
CA GLY A 220 -3.86 4.69 -2.67
C GLY A 220 -3.02 5.87 -2.23
N GLY A 221 -2.63 5.92 -0.96
CA GLY A 221 -1.75 6.94 -0.40
C GLY A 221 -0.29 6.68 -0.76
N GLY A 222 0.56 7.71 -0.70
CA GLY A 222 2.00 7.60 -0.90
C GLY A 222 2.73 7.00 0.31
N GLY A 223 3.88 6.39 0.08
CA GLY A 223 4.79 5.94 1.13
C GLY A 223 5.57 7.10 1.75
N GLY A 224 5.93 7.00 3.02
CA GLY A 224 6.79 7.96 3.73
C GLY A 224 8.26 7.82 3.31
N GLY A 225 9.04 8.90 3.46
CA GLY A 225 10.48 8.89 3.24
C GLY A 225 11.25 8.16 4.34
N SER A 226 12.46 7.71 4.03
CA SER A 226 13.43 7.15 4.98
C SER A 226 14.62 8.10 5.17
N ALA A 227 15.70 7.61 5.76
CA ALA A 227 16.88 8.34 6.19
C ALA A 227 16.62 9.31 7.36
N ASP A 228 17.62 10.16 7.67
CA ASP A 228 17.49 11.09 8.78
C ASP A 228 16.32 12.08 8.51
N ASN A 229 15.22 11.91 9.19
CA ASN A 229 14.05 12.76 9.11
C ASN A 229 13.36 12.83 7.74
N GLY A 230 12.84 11.70 7.30
CA GLY A 230 12.00 11.57 6.10
C GLY A 230 10.64 12.26 6.26
N GLY A 231 10.12 12.82 5.16
CA GLY A 231 8.78 13.40 5.08
C GLY A 231 7.67 12.33 5.10
N GLY A 232 6.48 12.71 5.54
CA GLY A 232 5.29 11.85 5.47
C GLY A 232 4.75 11.72 4.05
N GLY A 233 4.18 10.57 3.67
CA GLY A 233 3.47 10.38 2.40
C GLY A 233 2.16 11.16 2.37
N GLY A 234 1.74 11.63 1.20
CA GLY A 234 0.45 12.25 0.96
C GLY A 234 -0.68 11.22 0.86
N ALA A 235 -1.88 11.61 1.20
CA ALA A 235 -3.06 10.77 1.01
C ALA A 235 -3.40 10.59 -0.47
N GLY A 236 -4.09 9.50 -0.82
CA GLY A 236 -4.72 9.35 -2.12
C GLY A 236 -5.79 10.41 -2.35
N GLY A 237 -5.99 10.78 -3.62
CA GLY A 237 -7.05 11.69 -4.04
C GLY A 237 -8.43 11.14 -3.69
N TYR A 238 -9.33 12.02 -3.27
CA TYR A 238 -10.70 11.71 -2.86
C TYR A 238 -11.69 12.39 -3.81
N LEU A 239 -12.60 11.61 -4.35
CA LEU A 239 -13.69 12.10 -5.21
C LEU A 239 -15.02 11.53 -4.75
N THR A 240 -16.05 12.36 -4.69
CA THR A 240 -17.42 11.94 -4.39
C THR A 240 -18.43 12.77 -5.20
N ALA A 241 -19.43 12.10 -5.74
CA ALA A 241 -20.56 12.73 -6.42
C ALA A 241 -21.66 11.68 -6.66
N SER A 242 -22.63 12.03 -7.50
CA SER A 242 -23.67 11.12 -7.97
C SER A 242 -23.64 10.99 -9.48
N VAL A 243 -24.01 9.81 -9.99
CA VAL A 243 -24.08 9.50 -11.42
C VAL A 243 -25.29 8.63 -11.72
N ALA A 244 -25.97 8.91 -12.82
CA ALA A 244 -27.03 8.02 -13.31
C ALA A 244 -26.41 6.79 -13.99
N VAL A 245 -26.85 5.61 -13.57
CA VAL A 245 -26.42 4.33 -14.14
C VAL A 245 -27.62 3.56 -14.63
N SER A 246 -27.58 3.16 -15.89
CA SER A 246 -28.58 2.29 -16.51
C SER A 246 -27.91 0.99 -16.98
N GLY A 247 -28.55 -0.15 -16.70
CA GLY A 247 -28.09 -1.46 -17.13
C GLY A 247 -28.55 -1.82 -18.57
N PRO A 248 -28.00 -2.88 -19.16
CA PRO A 248 -26.94 -3.68 -18.60
C PRO A 248 -25.57 -2.97 -18.70
N ALA A 249 -24.86 -2.88 -17.59
CA ALA A 249 -23.55 -2.24 -17.55
C ALA A 249 -22.58 -2.96 -16.62
N PRO A 250 -21.53 -3.64 -17.13
CA PRO A 250 -20.38 -4.04 -16.36
C PRO A 250 -19.46 -2.82 -16.17
N ILE A 251 -19.34 -2.33 -14.96
CA ILE A 251 -18.56 -1.15 -14.60
C ILE A 251 -17.29 -1.60 -13.90
N ALA A 252 -16.14 -1.46 -14.54
CA ALA A 252 -14.87 -1.82 -13.96
C ALA A 252 -14.53 -0.88 -12.80
N VAL A 253 -14.10 -1.46 -11.69
CA VAL A 253 -13.60 -0.78 -10.49
C VAL A 253 -12.15 -1.17 -10.29
N THR A 254 -11.26 -0.20 -10.31
CA THR A 254 -9.83 -0.36 -10.03
C THR A 254 -9.52 0.27 -8.68
N ILE A 255 -8.86 -0.48 -7.79
CA ILE A 255 -8.40 0.02 -6.50
C ILE A 255 -6.89 0.21 -6.53
N GLY A 256 -6.46 1.43 -6.27
CA GLY A 256 -5.03 1.78 -6.20
C GLY A 256 -4.36 1.23 -4.96
N GLN A 257 -3.15 0.74 -5.12
CA GLN A 257 -2.30 0.29 -4.01
C GLN A 257 -1.64 1.49 -3.33
N GLY A 258 -1.34 1.37 -2.05
CA GLY A 258 -0.48 2.31 -1.38
C GLY A 258 0.96 2.24 -1.90
N GLY A 259 1.66 3.36 -1.89
CA GLY A 259 3.08 3.44 -2.19
C GLY A 259 3.93 2.77 -1.11
N ASN A 260 5.08 2.23 -1.49
CA ASN A 260 6.04 1.67 -0.52
C ASN A 260 6.73 2.80 0.25
N GLY A 261 6.99 2.56 1.53
CA GLY A 261 7.89 3.40 2.31
C GLY A 261 9.30 3.38 1.73
N GLY A 262 9.97 4.52 1.81
CA GLY A 262 11.35 4.64 1.38
C GLY A 262 12.28 3.77 2.21
N VAL A 263 13.37 3.34 1.59
CA VAL A 263 14.40 2.54 2.25
C VAL A 263 15.74 3.18 1.91
N TYR A 264 16.53 3.50 2.92
CA TYR A 264 17.85 4.09 2.70
C TYR A 264 18.87 2.99 2.34
N GLY A 265 19.65 3.21 1.31
CA GLY A 265 20.71 2.23 0.93
C GLY A 265 21.28 2.40 -0.47
N GLY A 266 20.88 3.41 -1.22
CA GLY A 266 21.40 3.72 -2.56
C GLY A 266 22.05 5.10 -2.66
N SER A 267 22.82 5.33 -3.75
CA SER A 267 23.56 6.58 -4.00
C SER A 267 22.87 7.55 -4.96
N GLY A 268 21.54 7.48 -5.11
CA GLY A 268 20.78 8.34 -6.04
C GLY A 268 20.03 9.47 -5.35
N PRO A 269 19.61 10.52 -6.08
CA PRO A 269 18.93 11.70 -5.54
C PRO A 269 17.52 11.43 -4.96
N THR A 270 16.94 10.25 -5.22
CA THR A 270 15.67 9.80 -4.65
C THR A 270 15.81 8.56 -3.77
N SER A 271 17.06 8.13 -3.51
CA SER A 271 17.34 6.99 -2.64
C SER A 271 16.85 7.29 -1.23
N GLY A 272 15.89 6.49 -0.77
CA GLY A 272 15.25 6.68 0.51
C GLY A 272 13.91 7.43 0.49
N SER A 273 13.51 8.06 -0.61
CA SER A 273 12.13 8.55 -0.75
C SER A 273 11.14 7.39 -0.83
N GLY A 274 9.93 7.60 -0.36
CA GLY A 274 8.83 6.68 -0.60
C GLY A 274 8.48 6.58 -2.09
N THR A 275 7.49 5.76 -2.42
CA THR A 275 6.92 5.72 -3.76
C THR A 275 5.50 6.28 -3.78
N GLN A 276 5.10 6.78 -4.94
CA GLN A 276 3.75 7.29 -5.14
C GLN A 276 2.71 6.17 -4.99
N GLY A 277 1.54 6.49 -4.45
CA GLY A 277 0.38 5.61 -4.47
C GLY A 277 -0.18 5.41 -5.88
N SER A 278 -0.97 4.38 -6.09
CA SER A 278 -1.61 4.11 -7.37
C SER A 278 -3.01 4.72 -7.45
N ASN A 279 -3.46 5.04 -8.66
CA ASN A 279 -4.80 5.57 -8.90
C ASN A 279 -5.89 4.55 -8.62
N SER A 280 -7.04 5.02 -8.10
CA SER A 280 -8.30 4.26 -8.12
C SER A 280 -9.21 4.83 -9.20
N ALA A 281 -10.01 3.97 -9.84
CA ALA A 281 -10.91 4.40 -10.91
C ALA A 281 -12.21 3.61 -10.95
N VAL A 282 -13.27 4.26 -11.42
CA VAL A 282 -14.55 3.63 -11.76
C VAL A 282 -14.95 4.02 -13.18
N ALA A 283 -15.11 3.04 -14.05
CA ALA A 283 -15.44 3.25 -15.48
C ALA A 283 -16.96 3.31 -15.70
N PHE A 284 -17.61 4.36 -15.20
CA PHE A 284 -19.04 4.56 -15.44
C PHE A 284 -19.34 4.77 -16.94
N PRO A 285 -20.55 4.42 -17.42
CA PRO A 285 -20.93 4.64 -18.82
C PRO A 285 -20.84 6.09 -19.29
N THR A 286 -20.96 7.04 -18.38
CA THR A 286 -20.83 8.48 -18.62
C THR A 286 -19.40 9.00 -18.67
N GLY A 287 -18.42 8.17 -18.30
CA GLY A 287 -17.00 8.51 -18.26
C GLY A 287 -16.29 7.88 -17.05
N THR A 288 -15.00 7.67 -17.19
CA THR A 288 -14.19 7.14 -16.10
C THR A 288 -13.88 8.23 -15.07
N ILE A 289 -14.17 7.95 -13.81
CA ILE A 289 -13.77 8.76 -12.66
C ILE A 289 -12.46 8.20 -12.12
N THR A 290 -11.41 9.02 -12.09
CA THR A 290 -10.08 8.60 -11.61
C THR A 290 -9.62 9.49 -10.47
N ALA A 291 -9.38 8.91 -9.32
CA ALA A 291 -8.68 9.54 -8.20
C ALA A 291 -7.18 9.25 -8.33
N THR A 292 -6.36 10.28 -8.15
CA THR A 292 -4.89 10.23 -8.31
C THR A 292 -4.23 9.67 -7.05
N GLY A 293 -3.24 8.80 -7.21
CA GLY A 293 -2.45 8.29 -6.09
C GLY A 293 -1.75 9.38 -5.29
N GLY A 294 -1.55 9.18 -3.99
CA GLY A 294 -0.89 10.14 -3.11
C GLY A 294 0.60 10.28 -3.39
N GLY A 295 1.15 11.47 -3.21
CA GLY A 295 2.56 11.78 -3.39
C GLY A 295 3.45 11.14 -2.32
N TYR A 296 4.66 10.77 -2.67
CA TYR A 296 5.63 10.17 -1.74
C TYR A 296 6.23 11.20 -0.78
N GLY A 297 6.55 10.79 0.44
CA GLY A 297 7.38 11.54 1.36
C GLY A 297 8.85 11.54 0.91
N ALA A 298 9.48 12.71 0.99
CA ALA A 298 10.88 12.89 0.58
C ALA A 298 11.85 12.32 1.61
N THR A 299 13.07 12.05 1.14
CA THR A 299 14.20 11.69 1.98
C THR A 299 15.21 12.83 2.09
N GLN A 300 16.08 12.76 3.10
CA GLN A 300 17.36 13.45 3.11
C GLN A 300 18.42 12.58 2.39
N GLY A 301 19.23 13.18 1.56
CA GLY A 301 20.37 12.46 0.97
C GLY A 301 21.26 13.39 0.14
N PRO A 302 22.55 13.04 -0.07
CA PRO A 302 23.44 13.80 -0.93
C PRO A 302 22.90 13.88 -2.36
N GLY A 303 22.53 15.07 -2.80
CA GLY A 303 21.95 15.35 -4.11
C GLY A 303 20.44 15.17 -4.19
N ALA A 304 19.75 14.79 -3.09
CA ALA A 304 18.31 14.79 -3.02
C ALA A 304 17.81 16.25 -2.85
N THR A 305 16.71 16.59 -3.54
CA THR A 305 16.09 17.90 -3.41
C THR A 305 15.28 18.06 -2.12
N GLY A 306 15.09 16.96 -1.36
CA GLY A 306 14.21 16.96 -0.20
C GLY A 306 12.73 17.19 -0.52
N THR A 307 12.36 17.34 -1.81
CA THR A 307 11.02 17.69 -2.27
C THR A 307 10.08 16.51 -2.17
N GLY A 308 8.97 16.69 -1.51
CA GLY A 308 7.85 15.73 -1.50
C GLY A 308 7.26 15.51 -2.90
N GLY A 309 6.76 14.31 -3.18
CA GLY A 309 6.12 14.01 -4.47
C GLY A 309 4.75 14.65 -4.61
N ASP A 310 4.39 15.07 -5.81
CA ASP A 310 3.03 15.50 -6.14
C ASP A 310 2.10 14.30 -6.21
N GLY A 311 0.80 14.53 -5.98
CA GLY A 311 -0.17 13.42 -6.01
C GLY A 311 -1.60 13.86 -5.85
N GLY A 312 -2.51 12.94 -5.52
CA GLY A 312 -3.86 13.26 -5.09
C GLY A 312 -3.81 14.26 -3.93
N SER A 313 -3.02 13.93 -2.89
CA SER A 313 -2.45 14.89 -1.95
C SER A 313 -0.92 14.78 -2.02
N GLY A 314 -0.23 15.90 -1.84
CA GLY A 314 1.23 15.98 -1.92
C GLY A 314 1.95 15.33 -0.74
N GLY A 315 3.13 14.78 -0.95
CA GLY A 315 4.00 14.25 0.10
C GLY A 315 4.73 15.36 0.86
N GLY A 316 5.15 15.07 2.09
CA GLY A 316 5.93 15.98 2.93
C GLY A 316 7.38 16.09 2.48
N GLY A 317 7.98 17.27 2.67
CA GLY A 317 9.39 17.53 2.45
C GLY A 317 10.29 16.82 3.45
N GLY A 318 11.42 16.29 2.99
CA GLY A 318 12.49 15.76 3.84
C GLY A 318 13.40 16.84 4.38
N PHE A 319 13.92 16.66 5.59
CA PHE A 319 14.91 17.57 6.14
C PHE A 319 16.24 17.43 5.39
N ASP A 320 16.87 18.53 5.02
CA ASP A 320 18.24 18.58 4.46
C ASP A 320 19.06 19.60 5.28
N ASN A 321 20.29 19.20 5.65
CA ASN A 321 21.27 20.09 6.31
C ASN A 321 21.75 21.25 5.40
N SER A 322 21.28 21.32 4.17
CA SER A 322 21.53 22.41 3.23
C SER A 322 20.59 23.60 3.52
N PRO A 323 20.93 24.84 3.14
CA PRO A 323 20.08 26.01 3.40
C PRO A 323 18.68 25.94 2.74
N ASN A 324 18.39 24.95 1.95
CA ASN A 324 17.12 24.73 1.27
C ASN A 324 16.38 23.55 1.90
N ASN A 325 15.59 23.83 2.92
CA ASN A 325 14.60 22.85 3.42
C ASN A 325 13.71 22.39 2.28
N GLY A 326 13.49 21.05 2.17
CA GLY A 326 12.70 20.47 1.09
C GLY A 326 11.24 20.93 1.13
N PRO A 327 10.67 21.45 0.04
CA PRO A 327 9.26 21.77 -0.02
C PRO A 327 8.41 20.49 0.02
N GLY A 328 7.15 20.62 0.45
CA GLY A 328 6.15 19.58 0.24
C GLY A 328 5.75 19.51 -1.24
N GLY A 329 5.24 18.36 -1.66
CA GLY A 329 4.65 18.17 -3.00
C GLY A 329 3.28 18.84 -3.11
N GLU A 330 2.82 19.07 -4.33
CA GLU A 330 1.52 19.66 -4.62
C GLU A 330 0.42 18.61 -4.62
N GLY A 331 -0.76 18.97 -4.10
CA GLY A 331 -1.99 18.20 -4.17
C GLY A 331 -2.75 18.49 -5.46
N THR A 332 -3.42 17.48 -6.02
CA THR A 332 -4.29 17.66 -7.18
C THR A 332 -5.53 18.47 -6.76
N PRO A 333 -5.79 19.64 -7.39
CA PRO A 333 -6.96 20.47 -7.06
C PRO A 333 -8.28 19.68 -7.12
N GLY A 334 -9.08 19.79 -6.06
CA GLY A 334 -10.36 19.08 -5.94
C GLY A 334 -10.26 17.62 -5.54
N GLN A 335 -9.04 17.07 -5.32
CA GLN A 335 -8.83 15.72 -4.85
C GLN A 335 -8.11 15.64 -3.50
N GLY A 336 -7.25 16.62 -3.20
CA GLY A 336 -6.49 16.67 -1.95
C GLY A 336 -5.66 17.95 -1.83
N TYR A 337 -4.79 18.00 -0.84
CA TYR A 337 -4.04 19.19 -0.45
C TYR A 337 -2.53 18.94 -0.46
N ASP A 338 -1.77 20.03 -0.46
CA ASP A 338 -0.31 20.00 -0.50
C ASP A 338 0.30 19.39 0.76
N GLY A 339 1.47 18.82 0.63
CA GLY A 339 2.33 18.43 1.74
C GLY A 339 3.00 19.62 2.40
N GLY A 340 3.40 19.46 3.66
CA GLY A 340 4.17 20.42 4.43
C GLY A 340 5.65 20.40 4.02
N ALA A 341 6.31 21.56 4.04
CA ALA A 341 7.74 21.62 3.87
C ALA A 341 8.50 21.13 5.11
N ALA A 342 9.74 20.69 4.97
CA ALA A 342 10.67 20.63 6.08
C ALA A 342 11.21 22.04 6.33
N ALA A 343 11.16 22.50 7.57
CA ALA A 343 11.79 23.75 7.99
C ALA A 343 12.62 23.51 9.26
N GLY A 344 13.20 22.32 9.32
CA GLY A 344 13.89 21.79 10.48
C GLY A 344 15.14 22.56 10.87
N GLY A 345 15.58 22.30 12.07
CA GLY A 345 16.78 22.78 12.72
C GLY A 345 16.88 22.09 14.08
N SER A 346 18.01 22.29 14.78
CA SER A 346 18.15 21.71 16.13
C SER A 346 17.05 22.26 17.08
N PRO A 347 16.48 21.45 18.01
CA PRO A 347 16.89 20.05 18.31
C PRO A 347 16.12 18.95 17.55
N ALA A 348 14.98 19.23 16.89
CA ALA A 348 14.11 18.18 16.38
C ALA A 348 14.32 17.85 14.91
N TYR A 349 14.91 18.74 14.14
CA TYR A 349 15.13 18.60 12.70
C TYR A 349 13.88 18.12 11.94
N GLY A 350 12.72 18.70 12.23
CA GLY A 350 11.41 18.23 11.84
C GLY A 350 11.21 18.20 10.33
N ALA A 351 10.87 17.04 9.78
CA ALA A 351 10.42 16.85 8.41
C ALA A 351 8.95 17.26 8.25
N GLY A 352 8.52 17.54 7.02
CA GLY A 352 7.14 17.92 6.69
C GLY A 352 6.18 16.75 6.77
N GLY A 353 4.93 16.99 7.15
CA GLY A 353 3.84 16.02 7.05
C GLY A 353 3.27 15.98 5.63
N GLY A 354 2.78 14.82 5.17
CA GLY A 354 2.07 14.68 3.90
C GLY A 354 0.71 15.37 3.93
N GLY A 355 0.22 15.86 2.80
CA GLY A 355 -1.13 16.40 2.64
C GLY A 355 -2.20 15.33 2.86
N GLY A 356 -3.36 15.72 3.34
CA GLY A 356 -4.53 14.88 3.47
C GLY A 356 -5.59 15.24 2.43
N ALA A 357 -6.61 14.40 2.29
CA ALA A 357 -7.75 14.70 1.41
C ALA A 357 -8.58 15.89 1.89
N GLY A 358 -8.52 16.23 3.19
CA GLY A 358 -9.29 17.32 3.81
C GLY A 358 -8.46 18.52 4.27
N GLY A 359 -7.13 18.47 4.19
CA GLY A 359 -6.30 19.60 4.63
C GLY A 359 -4.81 19.43 4.32
N VAL A 360 -4.10 20.56 4.32
CA VAL A 360 -2.66 20.60 4.05
C VAL A 360 -1.87 19.85 5.13
N GLY A 361 -0.74 19.29 4.72
CA GLY A 361 0.28 18.77 5.63
C GLY A 361 0.99 19.91 6.35
N MET A 362 1.34 19.72 7.63
CA MET A 362 2.04 20.72 8.40
C MET A 362 3.52 20.78 8.05
N THR A 363 4.04 22.00 8.04
CA THR A 363 5.47 22.21 7.94
C THR A 363 6.17 21.73 9.20
N GLY A 364 7.29 21.02 9.04
CA GLY A 364 8.20 20.71 10.13
C GLY A 364 8.88 21.99 10.61
N ILE A 365 9.13 22.09 11.90
CA ILE A 365 9.81 23.24 12.54
C ILE A 365 10.94 22.71 13.43
N PRO A 366 11.89 23.58 13.87
CA PRO A 366 13.02 23.15 14.72
C PRO A 366 12.63 22.38 15.98
N THR A 367 11.40 22.54 16.46
CA THR A 367 10.90 21.91 17.69
C THR A 367 9.95 20.73 17.45
N ASN A 368 9.39 20.55 16.24
CA ASN A 368 8.45 19.48 15.93
C ASN A 368 8.47 19.10 14.44
N ALA A 369 8.28 17.83 14.13
CA ALA A 369 7.92 17.41 12.80
C ALA A 369 6.48 17.84 12.45
N GLY A 370 6.20 17.94 11.16
CA GLY A 370 4.88 18.28 10.64
C GLY A 370 3.90 17.13 10.80
N ASN A 371 2.71 17.41 11.31
CA ASN A 371 1.61 16.45 11.28
C ASN A 371 1.11 16.23 9.85
N GLY A 372 0.62 15.04 9.56
CA GLY A 372 -0.12 14.76 8.34
C GLY A 372 -1.40 15.57 8.24
N GLY A 373 -1.74 16.00 7.03
CA GLY A 373 -2.95 16.75 6.74
C GLY A 373 -4.22 15.99 7.11
N LEU A 374 -5.25 16.73 7.44
CA LEU A 374 -6.55 16.18 7.84
C LEU A 374 -7.14 15.32 6.72
N GLY A 375 -7.73 14.19 7.08
CA GLY A 375 -8.57 13.41 6.17
C GLY A 375 -9.94 14.03 5.94
N VAL A 376 -10.81 13.29 5.27
CA VAL A 376 -12.24 13.64 5.08
C VAL A 376 -13.13 12.61 5.75
N GLN A 377 -14.26 13.06 6.25
CA GLN A 377 -15.31 12.16 6.70
C GLN A 377 -16.14 11.71 5.49
N LEU A 378 -16.42 10.42 5.39
CA LEU A 378 -17.29 9.88 4.36
C LEU A 378 -18.69 10.50 4.44
N PRO A 379 -19.41 10.66 3.31
CA PRO A 379 -20.82 11.07 3.33
C PRO A 379 -21.65 10.14 4.22
N SER A 380 -22.67 10.69 4.87
CA SER A 380 -23.53 9.94 5.82
C SER A 380 -24.23 8.72 5.20
N THR A 381 -24.39 8.69 3.88
CA THR A 381 -24.86 7.53 3.11
C THR A 381 -24.02 6.28 3.39
N PHE A 382 -22.72 6.46 3.67
CA PHE A 382 -21.74 5.38 3.87
C PHE A 382 -21.37 5.15 5.35
N TRP A 383 -22.12 5.68 6.30
CA TRP A 383 -21.90 5.45 7.74
C TRP A 383 -22.50 4.12 8.21
N ASP A 384 -22.29 3.10 7.43
CA ASP A 384 -22.76 1.76 7.74
C ASP A 384 -21.82 1.08 8.74
N THR A 385 -22.35 0.77 9.92
CA THR A 385 -21.60 0.09 10.98
C THR A 385 -21.21 -1.35 10.63
N TYR A 386 -21.83 -1.93 9.60
CA TYR A 386 -21.54 -3.31 9.16
C TYR A 386 -20.44 -3.38 8.10
N SER A 387 -20.28 -2.36 7.27
CA SER A 387 -19.21 -2.32 6.27
C SER A 387 -17.84 -1.99 6.87
N ASN A 388 -17.82 -1.41 8.07
CA ASN A 388 -16.63 -1.04 8.83
C ASN A 388 -15.56 -0.30 7.99
N VAL A 389 -15.99 0.58 7.10
CA VAL A 389 -15.10 1.44 6.32
C VAL A 389 -14.83 2.75 7.05
N GLY A 390 -13.59 3.24 6.88
CA GLY A 390 -13.13 4.46 7.55
C GLY A 390 -12.60 4.22 8.95
N TYR A 391 -11.89 5.20 9.45
CA TYR A 391 -11.10 5.17 10.67
C TYR A 391 -11.49 6.30 11.62
N THR A 392 -10.85 6.33 12.78
CA THR A 392 -11.05 7.41 13.75
C THR A 392 -10.51 8.73 13.18
N GLY A 393 -11.28 9.79 13.31
CA GLY A 393 -10.85 11.16 13.00
C GLY A 393 -10.33 11.88 14.25
N PRO A 394 -9.69 13.04 14.09
CA PRO A 394 -9.03 13.79 15.17
C PRO A 394 -9.98 14.52 16.12
N GLY A 395 -11.16 14.01 16.34
CA GLY A 395 -12.11 14.35 17.40
C GLY A 395 -12.35 15.85 17.66
N THR A 396 -13.27 16.45 16.92
CA THR A 396 -13.73 17.83 17.16
C THR A 396 -15.26 17.92 17.23
N GLY A 397 -15.88 17.00 17.98
CA GLY A 397 -17.34 17.04 18.20
C GLY A 397 -18.19 16.42 17.09
N LEU A 398 -17.60 15.91 16.03
CA LEU A 398 -18.24 15.08 15.00
C LEU A 398 -18.07 13.60 15.36
N PRO A 399 -18.88 12.68 14.77
CA PRO A 399 -18.64 11.26 14.94
C PRO A 399 -17.18 10.95 14.67
N SER A 400 -16.50 10.34 15.64
CA SER A 400 -15.07 10.04 15.56
C SER A 400 -14.73 8.95 14.53
N GLN A 401 -15.71 8.45 13.78
CA GLN A 401 -15.62 7.33 12.85
C GLN A 401 -15.82 7.77 11.40
N TYR A 402 -15.55 6.87 10.46
CA TYR A 402 -15.76 7.05 9.01
C TYR A 402 -14.84 8.09 8.34
N TRP A 403 -13.64 8.32 8.88
CA TRP A 403 -12.65 9.19 8.29
C TRP A 403 -11.67 8.41 7.40
N VAL A 404 -11.27 9.01 6.28
CA VAL A 404 -10.34 8.42 5.31
C VAL A 404 -9.39 9.50 4.76
N GLY A 405 -8.33 9.08 4.10
CA GLY A 405 -7.43 9.99 3.37
C GLY A 405 -6.64 10.93 4.28
N GLY A 406 -6.20 10.49 5.46
CA GLY A 406 -5.26 11.25 6.29
C GLY A 406 -3.84 11.21 5.73
N GLY A 407 -3.12 12.33 5.74
CA GLY A 407 -1.70 12.39 5.37
C GLY A 407 -0.81 11.70 6.39
N GLY A 408 0.39 11.26 6.01
CA GLY A 408 1.40 10.70 6.90
C GLY A 408 2.12 11.78 7.72
N GLY A 409 2.51 11.47 8.96
CA GLY A 409 3.31 12.37 9.78
C GLY A 409 4.78 12.39 9.35
N GLY A 410 5.44 13.55 9.44
CA GLY A 410 6.88 13.68 9.25
C GLY A 410 7.70 13.11 10.41
N ALA A 411 8.95 12.80 10.17
CA ALA A 411 9.87 12.29 11.19
C ALA A 411 10.61 13.40 11.95
N SER A 412 11.18 13.04 13.10
CA SER A 412 11.90 13.94 14.02
C SER A 412 13.05 13.23 14.70
N ASP A 413 14.03 13.99 15.22
CA ASP A 413 15.07 13.45 16.13
C ASP A 413 14.57 13.24 17.56
N VAL A 414 13.37 13.68 17.89
CA VAL A 414 12.82 13.60 19.25
C VAL A 414 11.47 12.92 19.26
N GLU A 415 11.31 11.86 20.06
CA GLU A 415 10.11 11.03 20.11
C GLU A 415 8.80 11.80 20.34
N ALA A 416 8.79 12.69 21.30
CA ALA A 416 7.61 13.49 21.63
C ALA A 416 7.23 14.55 20.58
N GLN A 417 8.07 14.71 19.55
CA GLN A 417 7.97 15.77 18.54
C GLN A 417 7.77 15.21 17.11
N LYS A 418 7.57 13.89 16.97
CA LYS A 418 7.23 13.26 15.70
C LYS A 418 5.86 13.69 15.21
N GLY A 419 5.67 13.74 13.90
CA GLY A 419 4.39 14.07 13.28
C GLY A 419 3.35 12.96 13.48
N ILE A 420 2.12 13.33 13.70
CA ILE A 420 0.98 12.43 13.84
C ILE A 420 0.22 12.36 12.51
N GLY A 421 -0.06 11.14 12.03
CA GLY A 421 -0.79 10.94 10.78
C GLY A 421 -2.23 11.42 10.87
N GLY A 422 -2.69 12.15 9.84
CA GLY A 422 -4.06 12.61 9.69
C GLY A 422 -4.58 13.60 10.73
N ALA A 423 -3.68 14.20 11.52
CA ALA A 423 -4.05 15.02 12.68
C ALA A 423 -4.44 16.47 12.33
N GLY A 424 -3.96 16.98 11.18
CA GLY A 424 -4.15 18.38 10.84
C GLY A 424 -3.49 19.36 11.82
N PRO A 425 -3.82 20.67 11.75
CA PRO A 425 -3.16 21.73 12.52
C PRO A 425 -3.64 21.86 13.96
N THR A 426 -4.70 21.20 14.39
CA THR A 426 -5.33 21.43 15.70
C THR A 426 -4.72 20.57 16.80
N GLY A 427 -3.84 21.18 17.61
CA GLY A 427 -3.35 20.60 18.87
C GLY A 427 -2.22 19.57 18.69
N SER A 428 -1.57 19.21 19.80
CA SER A 428 -0.73 17.99 19.85
C SER A 428 -1.63 16.82 20.24
N PRO A 429 -2.25 16.11 19.29
CA PRO A 429 -3.01 14.92 19.64
C PRO A 429 -2.01 13.86 20.10
N THR A 430 -2.17 13.42 21.34
CA THR A 430 -1.30 12.39 21.95
C THR A 430 -1.63 11.00 21.40
N ASN A 431 -2.71 10.84 20.69
CA ASN A 431 -3.25 9.57 20.21
C ASN A 431 -3.58 9.67 18.72
N GLY A 432 -2.80 9.07 17.88
CA GLY A 432 -3.01 8.80 16.45
C GLY A 432 -2.58 7.39 16.13
N PRO A 433 -2.75 6.87 14.94
CA PRO A 433 -3.07 7.57 13.68
C PRO A 433 -4.53 7.95 13.51
N PHE A 434 -4.80 8.98 12.67
CA PHE A 434 -6.15 9.42 12.33
C PHE A 434 -6.41 9.28 10.83
N ALA A 435 -7.68 9.06 10.46
CA ALA A 435 -8.12 8.93 9.07
C ALA A 435 -7.25 7.97 8.24
N GLY A 436 -6.65 6.98 8.88
CA GLY A 436 -5.78 5.99 8.29
C GLY A 436 -4.36 6.45 7.97
N GLY A 437 -3.95 7.68 8.25
CA GLY A 437 -2.59 8.16 8.02
C GLY A 437 -1.58 7.62 9.04
N GLY A 438 -0.38 7.21 8.60
CA GLY A 438 0.68 6.67 9.46
C GLY A 438 1.42 7.74 10.25
N ASN A 439 1.82 7.45 11.48
CA ASN A 439 2.64 8.38 12.29
C ASN A 439 4.10 8.37 11.84
N GLY A 440 4.78 9.49 11.96
CA GLY A 440 6.22 9.59 11.77
C GLY A 440 7.03 8.81 12.80
N GLY A 441 8.20 8.38 12.41
CA GLY A 441 9.23 7.82 13.29
C GLY A 441 10.07 8.91 13.97
N TYR A 442 11.02 8.47 14.81
CA TYR A 442 11.97 9.37 15.47
C TYR A 442 13.34 8.73 15.58
N TYR A 443 14.39 9.54 15.73
CA TYR A 443 15.73 9.04 16.00
C TYR A 443 15.93 8.76 17.49
N SER A 444 16.47 7.59 17.80
CA SER A 444 16.96 7.25 19.13
C SER A 444 18.12 6.26 19.02
N PRO A 445 19.24 6.46 19.71
CA PRO A 445 20.39 5.56 19.63
C PRO A 445 20.16 4.21 20.31
N THR A 446 19.03 4.01 21.01
CA THR A 446 18.81 2.85 21.88
C THR A 446 17.53 2.05 21.62
N ALA A 447 16.64 2.50 20.73
CA ALA A 447 15.35 1.84 20.52
C ALA A 447 15.16 1.38 19.07
N SER A 448 14.38 0.32 18.88
CA SER A 448 14.03 -0.28 17.57
C SER A 448 12.81 0.35 16.89
N THR A 449 12.30 1.48 17.37
CA THR A 449 11.01 2.08 16.95
C THR A 449 11.17 3.33 16.08
N HIS A 450 12.17 3.32 15.20
CA HIS A 450 12.54 4.50 14.38
C HIS A 450 11.83 4.54 13.03
N ALA A 451 11.23 3.42 12.61
CA ALA A 451 10.50 3.31 11.36
C ALA A 451 9.27 4.22 11.34
N GLY A 452 8.95 4.74 10.18
CA GLY A 452 7.64 5.35 9.95
C GLY A 452 6.54 4.28 10.06
N VAL A 453 5.39 4.66 10.62
CA VAL A 453 4.24 3.78 10.72
C VAL A 453 3.53 3.71 9.36
N SER A 454 3.19 2.50 8.91
CA SER A 454 2.39 2.34 7.71
C SER A 454 0.97 2.87 7.93
N ALA A 455 0.37 3.40 6.89
CA ALA A 455 -1.03 3.77 6.87
C ALA A 455 -1.93 2.53 6.91
N GLU A 456 -3.16 2.73 7.33
CA GLU A 456 -4.17 1.67 7.39
C GLU A 456 -4.66 1.26 5.99
N SER A 457 -4.96 0.00 5.81
CA SER A 457 -5.49 -0.53 4.54
C SER A 457 -6.86 0.05 4.21
N ALA A 458 -7.18 0.21 2.93
CA ALA A 458 -8.47 0.77 2.47
C ALA A 458 -8.81 2.14 3.09
N SER A 459 -7.78 2.90 3.45
CA SER A 459 -7.91 4.26 3.99
C SER A 459 -7.46 5.33 3.02
N GLY A 460 -6.69 4.97 1.98
CA GLY A 460 -5.98 5.94 1.15
C GLY A 460 -4.99 6.82 1.92
N GLY A 461 -4.66 6.47 3.16
CA GLY A 461 -3.79 7.27 4.02
C GLY A 461 -2.33 7.26 3.57
N GLY A 462 -1.59 8.33 3.82
CA GLY A 462 -0.15 8.40 3.60
C GLY A 462 0.67 7.71 4.70
N GLY A 463 1.78 7.08 4.36
CA GLY A 463 2.70 6.46 5.31
C GLY A 463 3.55 7.48 6.07
N GLY A 464 3.93 7.21 7.31
CA GLY A 464 4.80 8.07 8.11
C GLY A 464 6.27 8.06 7.66
N GLY A 465 6.97 9.18 7.79
CA GLY A 465 8.42 9.26 7.55
C GLY A 465 9.25 8.53 8.61
N SER A 466 10.45 8.07 8.28
CA SER A 466 11.39 7.46 9.24
C SER A 466 12.38 8.49 9.80
N GLY A 467 12.69 8.39 11.08
CA GLY A 467 13.64 9.25 11.80
C GLY A 467 15.09 8.75 11.78
N SER A 468 15.40 7.68 11.07
CA SER A 468 16.75 7.11 11.06
C SER A 468 17.05 6.40 9.74
N PRO A 469 18.30 6.49 9.23
CA PRO A 469 18.70 5.84 7.96
C PRO A 469 18.65 4.31 8.02
N ALA A 470 18.67 3.72 9.18
CA ALA A 470 18.60 2.26 9.34
C ALA A 470 17.18 1.68 9.17
N TYR A 471 16.15 2.52 9.06
CA TYR A 471 14.74 2.09 9.08
C TYR A 471 13.95 2.68 7.91
N ALA A 472 12.97 1.92 7.48
CA ALA A 472 12.10 2.31 6.38
C ALA A 472 11.06 3.35 6.80
N GLY A 473 10.63 4.17 5.86
CA GLY A 473 9.37 4.91 5.96
C GLY A 473 8.18 3.94 5.98
N GLY A 474 7.04 4.41 6.45
CA GLY A 474 5.79 3.64 6.44
C GLY A 474 5.20 3.53 5.03
N ASN A 475 4.56 2.41 4.72
CA ASN A 475 3.82 2.27 3.48
C ASN A 475 2.54 3.10 3.49
N GLY A 476 2.10 3.58 2.33
CA GLY A 476 0.77 4.15 2.16
C GLY A 476 -0.33 3.09 2.23
N GLY A 477 -1.54 3.50 2.58
CA GLY A 477 -2.72 2.64 2.60
C GLY A 477 -3.33 2.49 1.20
N SER A 478 -3.92 1.33 0.89
CA SER A 478 -4.66 1.14 -0.35
C SER A 478 -5.92 2.03 -0.39
N GLY A 479 -6.37 2.33 -1.60
CA GLY A 479 -7.63 3.03 -1.82
C GLY A 479 -8.87 2.17 -1.56
N LEU A 480 -10.04 2.76 -1.79
CA LEU A 480 -11.34 2.09 -1.77
C LEU A 480 -12.32 2.75 -2.76
N VAL A 481 -13.36 2.02 -3.12
CA VAL A 481 -14.49 2.57 -3.86
C VAL A 481 -15.80 2.16 -3.17
N LEU A 482 -16.69 3.13 -2.97
CA LEU A 482 -18.05 2.92 -2.47
C LEU A 482 -19.04 3.35 -3.54
N ILE A 483 -20.09 2.55 -3.75
CA ILE A 483 -21.20 2.87 -4.66
C ILE A 483 -22.50 2.57 -3.91
N ALA A 484 -23.40 3.54 -3.81
CA ALA A 484 -24.69 3.38 -3.15
C ALA A 484 -25.85 3.84 -4.04
N TYR A 485 -26.97 3.12 -3.98
CA TYR A 485 -28.22 3.46 -4.66
C TYR A 485 -29.43 3.10 -3.78
N PRO A 486 -30.65 3.64 -4.04
CA PRO A 486 -31.85 3.29 -3.28
C PRO A 486 -32.15 1.78 -3.31
N THR A 487 -32.50 1.22 -2.15
CA THR A 487 -32.81 -0.22 -2.00
C THR A 487 -34.06 -0.62 -2.77
#